data_a534d45e0791a16e3ff8ac39af2a0bf2
#
_entry.id   a534d45e0791a16e3ff8ac39af2a0bf2
#
_cell.length_a   1.000
_cell.length_b   1.000
_cell.length_c   1.000
_cell.angle_alpha   90.00
_cell.angle_beta   90.00
_cell.angle_gamma   90.00
#
_symmetry.space_group_name_H-M   'P 1'
#
loop_
_entity.id
_entity.type
_entity.pdbx_description
1 polymer ?
#
loop_
_entity_poly.entity_id
_entity_poly.type
_entity_poly.pdbx_seq_one_letter_code
_entity_poly.pdbx_strand_id
1 'polypeptide(L)'
;MNDAPNHVSGRWRIGIRNPLVQHGDTIALIETKAMSVVTSGVAERHLVSNGHVYHHIIDPETGYPHDNDLASVTVLSPKSIDGEIETTRLFFNDGPPDNSDYPFGAIFIYRDQSIKLINIQSSDFHIINQSFYIRETMTYGRSNSTK
;
A
#
# COMPACT_ATOMS: atom_id res chain seq x y z
N MET A 1 1.59 -16.78 2.00
CA MET A 1 0.36 -16.99 1.20
C MET A 1 0.63 -18.10 0.19
N ASN A 2 -0.18 -19.14 0.19
CA ASN A 2 -0.07 -20.25 -0.77
C ASN A 2 -0.82 -19.92 -2.05
N ASP A 3 -0.71 -20.81 -3.07
CA ASP A 3 -1.51 -20.67 -4.28
C ASP A 3 -3.00 -20.66 -3.96
N ALA A 4 -3.77 -19.87 -4.69
CA ALA A 4 -5.20 -19.72 -4.45
C ALA A 4 -5.95 -21.03 -4.84
N PRO A 5 -6.48 -21.77 -3.86
CA PRO A 5 -6.92 -23.14 -4.11
C PRO A 5 -8.20 -23.24 -4.96
N ASN A 6 -9.00 -22.22 -5.02
CA ASN A 6 -10.34 -22.26 -5.64
C ASN A 6 -10.58 -21.14 -6.67
N HIS A 7 -9.53 -20.52 -7.17
CA HIS A 7 -9.65 -19.47 -8.17
C HIS A 7 -9.27 -19.99 -9.56
N VAL A 8 -10.10 -19.74 -10.55
CA VAL A 8 -9.88 -20.21 -11.93
C VAL A 8 -8.55 -19.68 -12.51
N SER A 9 -8.13 -18.49 -12.10
CA SER A 9 -6.86 -17.88 -12.53
C SER A 9 -5.64 -18.37 -11.74
N GLY A 10 -5.80 -19.11 -10.65
CA GLY A 10 -4.72 -19.47 -9.73
C GLY A 10 -4.12 -18.27 -8.98
N ARG A 11 -4.84 -17.16 -8.94
CA ARG A 11 -4.40 -15.92 -8.29
C ARG A 11 -5.28 -15.57 -7.09
N TRP A 12 -4.69 -14.91 -6.11
CA TRP A 12 -5.40 -14.39 -4.95
C TRP A 12 -6.07 -13.07 -5.27
N ARG A 13 -7.29 -12.88 -4.78
CA ARG A 13 -7.97 -11.59 -4.75
C ARG A 13 -7.97 -11.06 -3.33
N ILE A 14 -7.31 -9.94 -3.14
CA ILE A 14 -7.14 -9.33 -1.83
C ILE A 14 -7.83 -7.99 -1.81
N GLY A 15 -8.72 -7.79 -0.83
CA GLY A 15 -9.41 -6.52 -0.64
C GLY A 15 -8.50 -5.48 0.01
N ILE A 16 -8.47 -4.30 -0.57
CA ILE A 16 -7.85 -3.11 0.00
C ILE A 16 -8.93 -2.32 0.73
N ARG A 17 -8.76 -2.18 2.03
CA ARG A 17 -9.72 -1.49 2.89
C ARG A 17 -9.59 0.01 2.77
N ASN A 18 -10.69 0.73 2.98
CA ASN A 18 -10.68 2.19 3.08
C ASN A 18 -9.82 2.64 4.28
N PRO A 19 -8.68 3.30 4.05
CA PRO A 19 -7.80 3.72 5.13
C PRO A 19 -8.24 5.03 5.81
N LEU A 20 -9.27 5.69 5.31
CA LEU A 20 -9.74 6.98 5.79
C LEU A 20 -10.75 6.87 6.93
N VAL A 21 -11.30 5.68 7.14
CA VAL A 21 -12.30 5.40 8.18
C VAL A 21 -11.93 4.16 8.96
N GLN A 22 -12.22 4.17 10.24
CA GLN A 22 -12.09 2.99 11.08
C GLN A 22 -13.13 1.94 10.64
N HIS A 23 -12.70 0.68 10.46
CA HIS A 23 -13.57 -0.40 9.97
C HIS A 23 -14.20 -0.14 8.59
N GLY A 24 -13.45 0.53 7.72
CA GLY A 24 -13.91 0.87 6.37
C GLY A 24 -14.14 -0.35 5.48
N ASP A 25 -15.02 -0.16 4.49
CA ASP A 25 -15.31 -1.16 3.47
C ASP A 25 -14.11 -1.33 2.51
N THR A 26 -14.13 -2.41 1.74
CA THR A 26 -13.17 -2.64 0.67
C THR A 26 -13.40 -1.63 -0.46
N ILE A 27 -12.33 -0.89 -0.81
CA ILE A 27 -12.38 0.13 -1.87
C ILE A 27 -11.83 -0.36 -3.20
N ALA A 28 -10.98 -1.37 -3.16
CA ALA A 28 -10.34 -1.94 -4.34
C ALA A 28 -9.97 -3.40 -4.10
N LEU A 29 -9.72 -4.13 -5.19
CA LEU A 29 -9.17 -5.47 -5.17
C LEU A 29 -7.83 -5.49 -5.91
N ILE A 30 -6.86 -6.19 -5.34
CA ILE A 30 -5.62 -6.54 -6.03
C ILE A 30 -5.58 -8.04 -6.32
N GLU A 31 -5.26 -8.40 -7.54
CA GLU A 31 -5.01 -9.79 -7.94
C GLU A 31 -3.52 -10.06 -7.94
N THR A 32 -3.10 -11.09 -7.22
CA THR A 32 -1.69 -11.42 -7.09
C THR A 32 -1.44 -12.92 -7.00
N LYS A 33 -0.25 -13.34 -7.39
CA LYS A 33 0.27 -14.67 -7.09
C LYS A 33 0.51 -14.84 -5.59
N ALA A 34 0.88 -16.04 -5.16
CA ALA A 34 1.26 -16.29 -3.77
C ALA A 34 2.44 -15.41 -3.35
N MET A 35 2.17 -14.45 -2.48
CA MET A 35 3.16 -13.54 -1.92
C MET A 35 2.63 -12.88 -0.64
N SER A 36 3.48 -12.15 0.04
CA SER A 36 3.08 -11.35 1.19
C SER A 36 2.43 -10.04 0.75
N VAL A 37 1.37 -9.63 1.42
CA VAL A 37 0.71 -8.34 1.25
C VAL A 37 0.59 -7.71 2.64
N VAL A 38 1.33 -6.64 2.86
CA VAL A 38 1.40 -5.94 4.16
C VAL A 38 0.95 -4.50 3.97
N THR A 39 0.12 -4.03 4.88
CA THR A 39 -0.38 -2.65 4.86
C THR A 39 -0.06 -1.94 6.17
N SER A 40 0.45 -0.72 6.06
CA SER A 40 0.53 0.25 7.16
C SER A 40 -0.39 1.43 6.85
N GLY A 41 -1.21 1.84 7.81
CA GLY A 41 -2.17 2.90 7.59
C GLY A 41 -2.57 3.63 8.87
N VAL A 42 -3.10 4.84 8.69
CA VAL A 42 -3.45 5.73 9.80
C VAL A 42 -4.73 5.31 10.55
N ALA A 43 -5.60 4.54 9.92
CA ALA A 43 -6.90 4.18 10.51
C ALA A 43 -6.85 2.97 11.46
N GLU A 44 -5.79 2.18 11.43
CA GLU A 44 -5.74 0.91 12.17
C GLU A 44 -5.52 1.09 13.67
N ARG A 45 -4.70 2.07 14.05
CA ARG A 45 -4.45 2.38 15.46
C ARG A 45 -4.24 3.89 15.59
N HIS A 46 -5.20 4.58 16.12
CA HIS A 46 -5.09 6.01 16.37
C HIS A 46 -5.50 6.34 17.81
N LEU A 47 -4.87 7.37 18.34
CA LEU A 47 -5.23 8.00 19.60
C LEU A 47 -5.82 9.38 19.29
N VAL A 48 -6.95 9.70 19.89
CA VAL A 48 -7.52 11.05 19.84
C VAL A 48 -7.16 11.79 21.12
N SER A 49 -6.46 12.91 21.00
CA SER A 49 -6.11 13.79 22.11
C SER A 49 -6.29 15.24 21.70
N ASN A 50 -7.02 16.03 22.51
CA ASN A 50 -7.31 17.45 22.25
C ASN A 50 -7.88 17.74 20.83
N GLY A 51 -8.73 16.84 20.30
CA GLY A 51 -9.29 16.99 18.97
C GLY A 51 -8.35 16.60 17.82
N HIS A 52 -7.13 16.20 18.11
CA HIS A 52 -6.17 15.68 17.12
C HIS A 52 -6.17 14.14 17.11
N VAL A 53 -6.12 13.58 15.91
CA VAL A 53 -5.99 12.14 15.69
C VAL A 53 -4.52 11.81 15.46
N TYR A 54 -3.96 10.99 16.34
CA TYR A 54 -2.57 10.53 16.26
C TYR A 54 -2.56 9.06 15.84
N HIS A 55 -1.83 8.72 14.79
CA HIS A 55 -1.60 7.33 14.40
C HIS A 55 -0.35 6.76 15.08
N HIS A 56 -0.19 5.45 15.03
CA HIS A 56 0.89 4.73 15.74
C HIS A 56 2.27 4.84 15.07
N ILE A 57 2.36 5.38 13.86
CA ILE A 57 3.63 5.56 13.16
C ILE A 57 4.28 6.83 13.67
N ILE A 58 5.28 6.67 14.53
CA ILE A 58 5.96 7.76 15.20
C ILE A 58 7.25 8.10 14.47
N ASP A 59 7.44 9.37 14.19
CA ASP A 59 8.69 9.90 13.67
C ASP A 59 9.76 9.85 14.77
N PRO A 60 10.87 9.13 14.58
CA PRO A 60 11.91 8.99 15.59
C PRO A 60 12.66 10.30 15.87
N GLU A 61 12.65 11.26 14.95
CA GLU A 61 13.32 12.55 15.15
C GLU A 61 12.50 13.50 16.00
N THR A 62 11.19 13.50 15.84
CA THR A 62 10.29 14.43 16.54
C THR A 62 9.61 13.82 17.76
N GLY A 63 9.49 12.48 17.81
CA GLY A 63 8.72 11.75 18.83
C GLY A 63 7.21 11.88 18.69
N TYR A 64 6.72 12.52 17.60
CA TYR A 64 5.31 12.68 17.28
C TYR A 64 4.91 11.80 16.11
N PRO A 65 3.61 11.50 15.93
CA PRO A 65 3.11 10.82 14.74
C PRO A 65 3.54 11.57 13.48
N HIS A 66 4.01 10.80 12.50
CA HIS A 66 4.44 11.34 11.21
C HIS A 66 3.23 11.92 10.47
N ASP A 67 3.28 13.19 10.11
CA ASP A 67 2.21 13.91 9.42
C ASP A 67 2.55 14.05 7.93
N ASN A 68 1.79 13.37 7.09
CA ASN A 68 1.88 13.45 5.64
C ASN A 68 0.51 13.22 5.01
N ASP A 69 0.43 13.33 3.69
CA ASP A 69 -0.82 13.15 2.93
C ASP A 69 -1.19 11.67 2.70
N LEU A 70 -0.33 10.73 3.11
CA LEU A 70 -0.59 9.30 2.99
C LEU A 70 -1.60 8.83 4.03
N ALA A 71 -2.59 8.08 3.59
CA ALA A 71 -3.51 7.36 4.45
C ALA A 71 -3.08 5.91 4.67
N SER A 72 -2.56 5.25 3.64
CA SER A 72 -1.99 3.92 3.77
C SER A 72 -0.98 3.61 2.67
N VAL A 73 -0.09 2.67 2.97
CA VAL A 73 0.84 2.04 2.03
C VAL A 73 0.70 0.54 2.14
N THR A 74 0.48 -0.12 1.03
CA THR A 74 0.48 -1.59 0.92
C THR A 74 1.64 -2.03 0.08
N VAL A 75 2.43 -2.99 0.56
CA VAL A 75 3.57 -3.55 -0.17
C VAL A 75 3.33 -5.04 -0.45
N LEU A 76 3.59 -5.42 -1.69
CA LEU A 76 3.57 -6.80 -2.17
C LEU A 76 5.02 -7.28 -2.30
N SER A 77 5.38 -8.31 -1.53
CA SER A 77 6.74 -8.82 -1.47
C SER A 77 6.77 -10.34 -1.32
N PRO A 78 7.87 -11.02 -1.69
CA PRO A 78 8.00 -12.47 -1.46
C PRO A 78 8.00 -12.86 0.02
N LYS A 79 8.54 -11.99 0.87
CA LYS A 79 8.65 -12.21 2.33
C LYS A 79 7.90 -11.15 3.11
N SER A 80 7.17 -11.55 4.15
CA SER A 80 6.42 -10.62 5.00
C SER A 80 7.30 -9.60 5.72
N ILE A 81 8.50 -10.00 6.12
CA ILE A 81 9.44 -9.08 6.80
C ILE A 81 9.85 -7.90 5.89
N ASP A 82 10.04 -8.14 4.60
CA ASP A 82 10.33 -7.08 3.65
C ASP A 82 9.14 -6.12 3.52
N GLY A 83 7.92 -6.65 3.49
CA GLY A 83 6.70 -5.84 3.47
C GLY A 83 6.54 -5.00 4.73
N GLU A 84 6.81 -5.54 5.91
CA GLU A 84 6.76 -4.81 7.18
C GLU A 84 7.75 -3.64 7.22
N ILE A 85 8.98 -3.88 6.79
CA ILE A 85 10.02 -2.84 6.73
C ILE A 85 9.64 -1.78 5.69
N GLU A 86 9.26 -2.20 4.49
CA GLU A 86 9.02 -1.30 3.37
C GLU A 86 7.77 -0.44 3.57
N THR A 87 6.67 -0.97 4.09
CA THR A 87 5.48 -0.16 4.35
C THR A 87 5.78 1.00 5.30
N THR A 88 6.55 0.74 6.36
CA THR A 88 6.96 1.75 7.32
C THR A 88 7.90 2.77 6.68
N ARG A 89 8.92 2.30 5.96
CA ARG A 89 9.90 3.16 5.28
C ARG A 89 9.24 4.08 4.26
N LEU A 90 8.37 3.55 3.41
CA LEU A 90 7.66 4.32 2.39
C LEU A 90 6.67 5.32 3.00
N PHE A 91 6.06 4.96 4.12
CA PHE A 91 5.17 5.86 4.83
C PHE A 91 5.92 7.08 5.40
N PHE A 92 7.10 6.88 5.98
CA PHE A 92 7.94 7.95 6.52
C PHE A 92 8.57 8.84 5.43
N ASN A 93 8.85 8.30 4.27
CA ASN A 93 9.45 9.04 3.17
C ASN A 93 8.43 9.81 2.31
N ASP A 94 7.19 9.93 2.77
CA ASP A 94 6.11 10.69 2.10
C ASP A 94 5.82 10.23 0.67
N GLY A 95 6.02 8.95 0.40
CA GLY A 95 5.67 8.39 -0.89
C GLY A 95 6.73 7.45 -1.47
N PRO A 96 6.62 7.20 -2.77
CA PRO A 96 7.47 6.24 -3.45
C PRO A 96 8.92 6.69 -3.53
N PRO A 97 9.87 5.75 -3.49
CA PRO A 97 11.28 6.07 -3.67
C PRO A 97 11.57 6.54 -5.09
N ASP A 98 12.42 7.55 -5.22
CA ASP A 98 13.04 7.96 -6.49
C ASP A 98 14.14 6.96 -6.88
N ASN A 99 13.79 5.69 -7.01
CA ASN A 99 14.73 4.64 -7.29
C ASN A 99 14.21 3.73 -8.40
N SER A 100 14.91 3.72 -9.52
CA SER A 100 14.57 2.89 -10.68
C SER A 100 14.67 1.38 -10.42
N ASP A 101 15.30 0.96 -9.32
CA ASP A 101 15.52 -0.44 -8.99
C ASP A 101 14.59 -0.98 -7.91
N TYR A 102 13.52 -0.25 -7.58
CA TYR A 102 12.57 -0.68 -6.55
C TYR A 102 11.92 -2.02 -6.93
N PRO A 103 12.12 -3.10 -6.13
CA PRO A 103 11.77 -4.46 -6.57
C PRO A 103 10.36 -4.90 -6.22
N PHE A 104 9.64 -4.15 -5.37
CA PHE A 104 8.36 -4.57 -4.83
C PHE A 104 7.18 -3.88 -5.52
N GLY A 105 6.01 -4.51 -5.47
CA GLY A 105 4.75 -3.83 -5.77
C GLY A 105 4.33 -2.96 -4.58
N ALA A 106 3.80 -1.77 -4.85
CA ALA A 106 3.29 -0.90 -3.79
C ALA A 106 2.03 -0.15 -4.22
N ILE A 107 1.13 0.03 -3.26
CA ILE A 107 -0.11 0.79 -3.40
C ILE A 107 -0.09 1.90 -2.37
N PHE A 108 -0.11 3.15 -2.83
CA PHE A 108 -0.20 4.34 -1.98
C PHE A 108 -1.61 4.89 -2.07
N ILE A 109 -2.27 5.07 -0.93
CA ILE A 109 -3.57 5.72 -0.85
C ILE A 109 -3.40 7.00 -0.06
N TYR A 110 -3.80 8.11 -0.67
CA TYR A 110 -3.68 9.44 -0.11
C TYR A 110 -5.00 9.90 0.52
N ARG A 111 -4.94 10.90 1.38
CA ARG A 111 -6.12 11.46 2.07
C ARG A 111 -7.13 12.12 1.13
N ASP A 112 -6.69 12.54 -0.06
CA ASP A 112 -7.55 13.06 -1.13
C ASP A 112 -8.24 11.98 -1.98
N GLN A 113 -8.14 10.71 -1.55
CA GLN A 113 -8.68 9.53 -2.23
C GLN A 113 -7.96 9.16 -3.53
N SER A 114 -6.84 9.80 -3.83
CA SER A 114 -5.98 9.40 -4.94
C SER A 114 -5.15 8.17 -4.60
N ILE A 115 -4.85 7.38 -5.63
CA ILE A 115 -4.09 6.13 -5.53
C ILE A 115 -2.90 6.21 -6.47
N LYS A 116 -1.74 5.77 -5.97
CA LYS A 116 -0.54 5.58 -6.78
C LYS A 116 -0.14 4.12 -6.74
N LEU A 117 0.12 3.55 -7.90
CA LEU A 117 0.55 2.17 -8.06
C LEU A 117 2.02 2.13 -8.49
N ILE A 118 2.80 1.26 -7.86
CA ILE A 118 4.19 0.98 -8.24
C ILE A 118 4.33 -0.50 -8.53
N ASN A 119 4.88 -0.83 -9.69
CA ASN A 119 5.12 -2.23 -10.13
C ASN A 119 3.87 -3.11 -10.06
N ILE A 120 2.70 -2.51 -10.23
CA ILE A 120 1.40 -3.20 -10.28
C ILE A 120 0.76 -2.85 -11.62
N GLN A 121 0.37 -3.87 -12.37
CA GLN A 121 -0.34 -3.65 -13.63
C GLN A 121 -1.77 -3.17 -13.34
N SER A 122 -2.25 -2.21 -14.12
CA SER A 122 -3.60 -1.69 -13.98
C SER A 122 -4.67 -2.76 -14.14
N SER A 123 -4.40 -3.79 -14.92
CA SER A 123 -5.29 -4.96 -15.10
C SER A 123 -5.43 -5.83 -13.85
N ASP A 124 -4.50 -5.73 -12.91
CA ASP A 124 -4.51 -6.48 -11.64
C ASP A 124 -5.13 -5.70 -10.48
N PHE A 125 -5.45 -4.44 -10.69
CA PHE A 125 -6.01 -3.55 -9.66
C PHE A 125 -7.39 -3.06 -10.08
N HIS A 126 -8.41 -3.35 -9.27
CA HIS A 126 -9.81 -3.05 -9.58
C HIS A 126 -10.42 -2.17 -8.49
N ILE A 127 -10.79 -0.94 -8.86
CA ILE A 127 -11.47 -0.01 -7.95
C ILE A 127 -12.93 -0.45 -7.82
N ILE A 128 -13.39 -0.59 -6.57
CA ILE A 128 -14.78 -0.88 -6.21
C ILE A 128 -15.51 0.41 -5.82
N ASN A 129 -14.88 1.24 -4.98
CA ASN A 129 -15.45 2.52 -4.57
C ASN A 129 -14.98 3.62 -5.52
N GLN A 130 -15.91 4.15 -6.31
CA GLN A 130 -15.65 5.14 -7.35
C GLN A 130 -15.25 6.54 -6.83
N SER A 131 -15.28 6.75 -5.52
CA SER A 131 -14.71 7.97 -4.91
C SER A 131 -13.18 7.97 -4.93
N PHE A 132 -12.57 6.80 -5.07
CA PHE A 132 -11.13 6.63 -5.21
C PHE A 132 -10.74 6.57 -6.69
N TYR A 133 -9.57 7.09 -7.03
CA TYR A 133 -9.10 7.13 -8.40
C TYR A 133 -7.58 6.93 -8.48
N ILE A 134 -7.14 6.27 -9.54
CA ILE A 134 -5.70 6.10 -9.81
C ILE A 134 -5.16 7.41 -10.39
N ARG A 135 -4.26 8.05 -9.64
CA ARG A 135 -3.56 9.26 -10.05
C ARG A 135 -2.36 8.96 -10.91
N GLU A 136 -1.64 7.90 -10.56
CA GLU A 136 -0.37 7.59 -11.18
C GLU A 136 -0.08 6.08 -11.10
N THR A 137 0.48 5.54 -12.17
CA THR A 137 1.03 4.18 -12.20
C THR A 137 2.47 4.26 -12.66
N MET A 138 3.40 3.76 -11.83
CA MET A 138 4.82 3.72 -12.14
C MET A 138 5.30 2.28 -12.22
N THR A 139 6.12 2.01 -13.21
CA THR A 139 6.85 0.75 -13.32
C THR A 139 8.33 1.05 -13.25
N TYR A 140 8.98 0.56 -12.21
CA TYR A 140 10.43 0.59 -12.13
C TYR A 140 10.95 -0.58 -12.93
N GLY A 141 11.63 -0.29 -14.05
CA GLY A 141 12.22 -1.30 -14.89
C GLY A 141 13.28 -2.07 -14.11
N ARG A 142 13.12 -3.39 -13.98
CA ARG A 142 14.31 -4.20 -13.92
C ARG A 142 15.06 -3.89 -15.20
N SER A 143 16.29 -3.40 -15.09
CA SER A 143 17.18 -3.38 -16.23
C SER A 143 17.17 -4.80 -16.79
N ASN A 144 16.49 -5.01 -17.89
CA ASN A 144 16.56 -6.25 -18.62
C ASN A 144 17.97 -6.34 -19.21
N SER A 145 18.93 -6.73 -18.39
CA SER A 145 20.14 -7.34 -18.89
C SER A 145 19.80 -8.74 -19.33
N THR A 146 18.90 -8.86 -20.30
CA THR A 146 18.75 -10.07 -21.07
C THR A 146 19.92 -10.14 -22.01
N LYS A 147 20.86 -10.88 -21.60
CA LYS A 147 21.74 -11.52 -22.58
C LYS A 147 21.24 -12.91 -22.88
#